data_d70ab70e370d3c6093585cd2a438e8a5
#
_entry.id   d70ab70e370d3c6093585cd2a438e8a5
#
_cell.length_a   1.000
_cell.length_b   1.000
_cell.length_c   1.000
_cell.angle_alpha   90.00
_cell.angle_beta   90.00
_cell.angle_gamma   90.00
#
_symmetry.space_group_name_H-M   'P 1'
#
loop_
_entity.id
_entity.type
_entity.pdbx_description
1 polymer ?
#
loop_
_entity_poly.entity_id
_entity_poly.type
_entity_poly.pdbx_seq_one_letter_code
_entity_poly.pdbx_strand_id
1 'polypeptide(L)'
;MWQAKANFPNSLRQELLKEYIDELKKYKYVDVDYFYSQLRHFVLFRTLQVLGAYGFRGYFEKKPHFMQSVPFAINNLRSLLNEPYVEYPYLTKVLRNLVNMSQFTDDLQKHMLTVKVMSFAYKKGIPNDNSGNGGGYVFDCRASNNPGKYDRYKPYTGLDAPVIKYLEDDGEILTFLSHAYEMVDASVKRYVERGFTNLMVCFGCTGGQHRSVYCAQHMAEHIFKKFNVKVELVHREQNIEQVFTPVQK
;
A
#
# COMPACT_ATOMS: atom_id res chain seq x y z
N MET A 1 17.21 12.82 7.24
CA MET A 1 15.99 12.09 7.66
C MET A 1 14.72 12.54 6.94
N TRP A 2 14.48 13.84 6.67
CA TRP A 2 13.28 14.35 5.97
C TRP A 2 13.51 14.68 4.48
N GLN A 3 14.38 13.93 3.81
CA GLN A 3 14.47 14.01 2.36
C GLN A 3 13.27 13.28 1.75
N ALA A 4 12.46 13.98 0.96
CA ALA A 4 11.19 13.47 0.47
C ALA A 4 11.34 12.13 -0.27
N LYS A 5 12.27 12.04 -1.21
CA LYS A 5 12.49 10.83 -2.02
C LYS A 5 13.04 9.63 -1.24
N ALA A 6 13.75 9.87 -0.11
CA ALA A 6 14.26 8.78 0.72
C ALA A 6 13.15 8.03 1.46
N ASN A 7 12.03 8.70 1.71
CA ASN A 7 10.80 8.15 2.30
C ASN A 7 11.06 7.23 3.51
N PHE A 8 11.93 7.67 4.44
CA PHE A 8 12.24 6.87 5.62
C PHE A 8 10.98 6.64 6.46
N PRO A 9 10.74 5.39 6.91
CA PRO A 9 9.67 5.07 7.85
C PRO A 9 9.76 5.90 9.12
N ASN A 10 8.63 6.19 9.73
CA ASN A 10 8.59 7.02 10.95
C ASN A 10 9.33 6.34 12.12
N SER A 11 9.26 5.01 12.22
CA SER A 11 9.99 4.21 13.20
C SER A 11 11.50 4.43 13.09
N LEU A 12 12.07 4.36 11.87
CA LEU A 12 13.48 4.59 11.63
C LEU A 12 13.90 6.04 11.96
N ARG A 13 13.04 7.01 11.63
CA ARG A 13 13.30 8.43 11.99
C ARG A 13 13.39 8.62 13.50
N GLN A 14 12.49 7.98 14.26
CA GLN A 14 12.48 8.06 15.72
C GLN A 14 13.71 7.36 16.33
N GLU A 15 14.09 6.21 15.82
CA GLU A 15 15.30 5.50 16.24
C GLU A 15 16.55 6.34 16.04
N LEU A 16 16.75 6.89 14.84
CA LEU A 16 17.89 7.75 14.52
C LEU A 16 17.90 9.04 15.34
N LEU A 17 16.74 9.61 15.65
CA LEU A 17 16.66 10.80 16.54
C LEU A 17 17.05 10.45 17.96
N LYS A 18 16.59 9.32 18.47
CA LYS A 18 16.95 8.83 19.79
C LYS A 18 18.48 8.63 19.91
N GLU A 19 19.06 7.90 18.96
CA GLU A 19 20.52 7.70 18.92
C GLU A 19 21.27 9.04 18.88
N TYR A 20 20.81 9.98 18.04
CA TYR A 20 21.42 11.31 17.95
C TYR A 20 21.35 12.07 19.28
N ILE A 21 20.21 12.05 19.96
CA ILE A 21 20.01 12.73 21.25
C ILE A 21 20.87 12.07 22.34
N ASP A 22 20.91 10.75 22.37
CA ASP A 22 21.70 9.99 23.35
C ASP A 22 23.19 10.24 23.17
N GLU A 23 23.67 10.32 21.92
CA GLU A 23 25.05 10.73 21.64
C GLU A 23 25.31 12.19 22.05
N LEU A 24 24.40 13.11 21.71
CA LEU A 24 24.56 14.55 22.01
C LEU A 24 24.64 14.83 23.53
N LYS A 25 23.89 14.06 24.34
CA LYS A 25 23.90 14.16 25.81
C LYS A 25 25.29 13.88 26.43
N LYS A 26 26.16 13.16 25.74
CA LYS A 26 27.54 12.90 26.20
C LYS A 26 28.41 14.17 26.18
N TYR A 27 28.05 15.15 25.37
CA TYR A 27 28.82 16.37 25.16
C TYR A 27 28.22 17.61 25.78
N LYS A 28 26.89 17.64 25.99
CA LYS A 28 26.19 18.78 26.58
C LYS A 28 24.84 18.38 27.16
N TYR A 29 24.32 19.23 28.04
CA TYR A 29 22.95 19.11 28.50
C TYR A 29 21.99 19.31 27.34
N VAL A 30 20.99 18.43 27.22
CA VAL A 30 19.95 18.47 26.19
C VAL A 30 18.59 18.37 26.85
N ASP A 31 17.81 19.46 26.77
CA ASP A 31 16.38 19.44 27.06
C ASP A 31 15.68 18.75 25.87
N VAL A 32 15.22 17.53 26.08
CA VAL A 32 14.67 16.67 25.03
C VAL A 32 13.33 17.19 24.52
N ASP A 33 12.48 17.70 25.39
CA ASP A 33 11.15 18.21 25.01
C ASP A 33 11.30 19.51 24.20
N TYR A 34 12.16 20.39 24.62
CA TYR A 34 12.52 21.59 23.87
C TYR A 34 13.14 21.23 22.52
N PHE A 35 14.04 20.25 22.47
CA PHE A 35 14.63 19.77 21.21
C PHE A 35 13.57 19.31 20.22
N TYR A 36 12.61 18.48 20.65
CA TYR A 36 11.55 18.00 19.76
C TYR A 36 10.60 19.10 19.32
N SER A 37 10.27 20.05 20.20
CA SER A 37 9.45 21.21 19.86
C SER A 37 10.09 22.07 18.76
N GLN A 38 11.40 22.33 18.87
CA GLN A 38 12.13 23.10 17.87
C GLN A 38 12.35 22.30 16.57
N LEU A 39 12.67 21.02 16.70
CA LEU A 39 12.87 20.13 15.52
C LEU A 39 11.66 20.18 14.57
N ARG A 40 10.45 20.22 15.11
CA ARG A 40 9.22 20.28 14.31
C ARG A 40 9.18 21.49 13.39
N HIS A 41 9.61 22.66 13.87
CA HIS A 41 9.69 23.89 13.08
C HIS A 41 10.77 23.80 11.98
N PHE A 42 11.94 23.27 12.32
CA PHE A 42 13.00 23.02 11.32
C PHE A 42 12.57 22.04 10.24
N VAL A 43 11.84 20.98 10.59
CA VAL A 43 11.30 20.01 9.64
C VAL A 43 10.27 20.67 8.72
N LEU A 44 9.38 21.52 9.24
CA LEU A 44 8.44 22.29 8.43
C LEU A 44 9.19 23.20 7.44
N PHE A 45 10.12 24.02 7.95
CA PHE A 45 10.93 24.92 7.10
C PHE A 45 11.64 24.15 5.99
N ARG A 46 12.30 23.03 6.33
CA ARG A 46 12.99 22.18 5.36
C ARG A 46 12.02 21.59 4.34
N THR A 47 10.85 21.16 4.76
CA THR A 47 9.81 20.61 3.85
C THR A 47 9.34 21.67 2.87
N LEU A 48 9.08 22.89 3.32
CA LEU A 48 8.67 24.00 2.45
C LEU A 48 9.78 24.40 1.46
N GLN A 49 11.04 24.45 1.92
CA GLN A 49 12.21 24.71 1.07
C GLN A 49 12.34 23.65 -0.04
N VAL A 50 12.18 22.38 0.31
CA VAL A 50 12.24 21.28 -0.65
C VAL A 50 11.09 21.33 -1.64
N LEU A 51 9.86 21.63 -1.20
CA LEU A 51 8.70 21.81 -2.07
C LEU A 51 8.89 22.97 -3.05
N GLY A 52 9.42 24.10 -2.58
CA GLY A 52 9.75 25.24 -3.45
C GLY A 52 10.77 24.88 -4.52
N ALA A 53 11.85 24.18 -4.13
CA ALA A 53 12.88 23.72 -5.06
C ALA A 53 12.32 22.70 -6.07
N TYR A 54 11.48 21.75 -5.65
CA TYR A 54 10.86 20.76 -6.54
C TYR A 54 9.83 21.42 -7.47
N GLY A 55 9.03 22.36 -6.97
CA GLY A 55 8.11 23.13 -7.79
C GLY A 55 8.86 23.90 -8.88
N PHE A 56 9.86 24.68 -8.51
CA PHE A 56 10.64 25.45 -9.48
C PHE A 56 11.32 24.55 -10.53
N ARG A 57 12.09 23.55 -10.07
CA ARG A 57 12.84 22.68 -10.99
C ARG A 57 11.95 21.72 -11.78
N GLY A 58 10.83 21.28 -11.21
CA GLY A 58 9.89 20.40 -11.87
C GLY A 58 9.03 21.12 -12.89
N TYR A 59 8.28 22.14 -12.45
CA TYR A 59 7.32 22.83 -13.32
C TYR A 59 7.96 23.87 -14.24
N PHE A 60 8.93 24.64 -13.73
CA PHE A 60 9.56 25.69 -14.50
C PHE A 60 10.73 25.18 -15.36
N GLU A 61 11.70 24.48 -14.75
CA GLU A 61 12.82 23.88 -15.48
C GLU A 61 12.45 22.57 -16.20
N LYS A 62 11.25 22.05 -16.01
CA LYS A 62 10.70 20.82 -16.62
C LYS A 62 11.56 19.58 -16.42
N LYS A 63 12.19 19.45 -15.24
CA LYS A 63 13.03 18.29 -14.90
C LYS A 63 12.16 17.18 -14.30
N PRO A 64 11.95 16.04 -15.00
CA PRO A 64 10.96 15.02 -14.60
C PRO A 64 11.21 14.42 -13.21
N HIS A 65 12.47 14.22 -12.82
CA HIS A 65 12.81 13.60 -11.54
C HIS A 65 12.43 14.46 -10.32
N PHE A 66 12.32 15.80 -10.49
CA PHE A 66 11.81 16.66 -9.43
C PHE A 66 10.28 16.57 -9.34
N MET A 67 9.59 16.49 -10.47
CA MET A 67 8.13 16.26 -10.50
C MET A 67 7.75 14.97 -9.75
N GLN A 68 8.46 13.87 -10.01
CA GLN A 68 8.26 12.61 -9.32
C GLN A 68 8.48 12.67 -7.80
N SER A 69 9.19 13.70 -7.32
CA SER A 69 9.48 13.88 -5.90
C SER A 69 8.45 14.74 -5.16
N VAL A 70 7.63 15.50 -5.88
CA VAL A 70 6.60 16.38 -5.31
C VAL A 70 5.58 15.62 -4.44
N PRO A 71 5.00 14.47 -4.87
CA PRO A 71 4.04 13.73 -4.06
C PRO A 71 4.58 13.32 -2.70
N PHE A 72 5.84 12.87 -2.63
CA PHE A 72 6.49 12.51 -1.36
C PHE A 72 6.67 13.71 -0.43
N ALA A 73 7.01 14.87 -0.99
CA ALA A 73 7.15 16.10 -0.21
C ALA A 73 5.80 16.62 0.30
N ILE A 74 4.75 16.54 -0.50
CA ILE A 74 3.37 16.85 -0.09
C ILE A 74 2.90 15.90 1.00
N ASN A 75 3.22 14.61 0.91
CA ASN A 75 2.85 13.64 1.94
C ASN A 75 3.57 13.90 3.28
N ASN A 76 4.87 14.26 3.23
CA ASN A 76 5.60 14.71 4.42
C ASN A 76 4.95 15.96 5.04
N LEU A 77 4.56 16.94 4.23
CA LEU A 77 3.86 18.14 4.71
C LEU A 77 2.51 17.79 5.32
N ARG A 78 1.73 16.91 4.69
CA ARG A 78 0.43 16.45 5.23
C ARG A 78 0.60 15.80 6.59
N SER A 79 1.60 14.93 6.77
CA SER A 79 1.91 14.30 8.07
C SER A 79 2.28 15.32 9.15
N LEU A 80 3.01 16.38 8.80
CA LEU A 80 3.34 17.47 9.73
C LEU A 80 2.12 18.28 10.16
N LEU A 81 1.12 18.41 9.28
CA LEU A 81 -0.11 19.18 9.51
C LEU A 81 -1.20 18.40 10.27
N ASN A 82 -0.98 17.12 10.60
CA ASN A 82 -1.85 16.36 11.50
C ASN A 82 -1.99 17.05 12.85
N GLU A 83 -0.91 17.66 13.32
CA GLU A 83 -0.92 18.57 14.45
C GLU A 83 -0.80 20.02 13.94
N PRO A 84 -1.70 20.93 14.29
CA PRO A 84 -1.63 22.32 13.83
C PRO A 84 -0.43 23.05 14.45
N TYR A 85 0.13 23.99 13.70
CA TYR A 85 1.09 24.97 14.24
C TYR A 85 0.29 26.13 14.84
N VAL A 86 0.09 26.09 16.15
CA VAL A 86 -0.77 27.04 16.87
C VAL A 86 -0.23 28.47 16.77
N GLU A 87 1.09 28.60 16.71
CA GLU A 87 1.79 29.88 16.57
C GLU A 87 1.59 30.52 15.17
N TYR A 88 1.22 29.69 14.17
CA TYR A 88 1.05 30.13 12.77
C TYR A 88 -0.29 29.64 12.18
N PRO A 89 -1.44 30.10 12.72
CA PRO A 89 -2.74 29.58 12.35
C PRO A 89 -3.07 29.85 10.86
N TYR A 90 -2.73 31.01 10.36
CA TYR A 90 -2.94 31.36 8.97
C TYR A 90 -2.08 30.51 8.00
N LEU A 91 -0.79 30.34 8.33
CA LEU A 91 0.10 29.46 7.57
C LEU A 91 -0.41 28.03 7.56
N THR A 92 -0.83 27.51 8.72
CA THR A 92 -1.42 26.16 8.83
C THR A 92 -2.62 26.00 7.90
N LYS A 93 -3.53 27.01 7.85
CA LYS A 93 -4.68 27.01 6.96
C LYS A 93 -4.28 26.98 5.49
N VAL A 94 -3.33 27.83 5.08
CA VAL A 94 -2.82 27.90 3.70
C VAL A 94 -2.19 26.56 3.29
N LEU A 95 -1.36 25.98 4.17
CA LEU A 95 -0.68 24.71 3.88
C LEU A 95 -1.66 23.54 3.83
N ARG A 96 -2.71 23.53 4.66
CA ARG A 96 -3.79 22.54 4.57
C ARG A 96 -4.55 22.64 3.25
N ASN A 97 -4.84 23.86 2.78
CA ASN A 97 -5.44 24.05 1.47
C ASN A 97 -4.51 23.54 0.36
N LEU A 98 -3.22 23.84 0.44
CA LEU A 98 -2.22 23.37 -0.53
C LEU A 98 -2.20 21.85 -0.66
N VAL A 99 -2.08 21.12 0.46
CA VAL A 99 -1.99 19.64 0.42
C VAL A 99 -3.29 18.96 -0.01
N ASN A 100 -4.41 19.68 0.01
CA ASN A 100 -5.73 19.21 -0.40
C ASN A 100 -6.13 19.65 -1.82
N MET A 101 -5.24 20.33 -2.57
CA MET A 101 -5.52 20.65 -3.96
C MET A 101 -5.65 19.38 -4.81
N SER A 102 -6.62 19.34 -5.73
CA SER A 102 -6.91 18.17 -6.56
C SER A 102 -5.69 17.61 -7.27
N GLN A 103 -4.84 18.47 -7.81
CA GLN A 103 -3.59 18.06 -8.45
C GLN A 103 -2.66 17.23 -7.56
N PHE A 104 -2.69 17.41 -6.23
CA PHE A 104 -1.87 16.65 -5.29
C PHE A 104 -2.61 15.46 -4.68
N THR A 105 -3.94 15.45 -4.71
CA THR A 105 -4.76 14.30 -4.31
C THR A 105 -4.81 13.26 -5.42
N ASP A 106 -4.95 13.69 -6.67
CA ASP A 106 -4.93 12.81 -7.85
C ASP A 106 -3.54 12.17 -8.07
N ASP A 107 -2.46 12.94 -7.86
CA ASP A 107 -1.10 12.40 -7.91
C ASP A 107 -0.83 11.38 -6.80
N LEU A 108 -1.39 11.55 -5.61
CA LEU A 108 -1.29 10.56 -4.55
C LEU A 108 -2.00 9.26 -4.91
N GLN A 109 -3.17 9.33 -5.53
CA GLN A 109 -3.87 8.14 -6.01
C GLN A 109 -3.10 7.42 -7.12
N LYS A 110 -2.45 8.16 -8.02
CA LYS A 110 -1.58 7.59 -9.07
C LYS A 110 -0.30 6.94 -8.53
N HIS A 111 0.19 7.39 -7.37
CA HIS A 111 1.41 6.88 -6.74
C HIS A 111 1.13 5.93 -5.57
N MET A 112 -0.13 5.67 -5.24
CA MET A 112 -0.48 4.64 -4.26
C MET A 112 -0.33 3.25 -4.86
N LEU A 113 0.16 2.32 -4.03
CA LEU A 113 0.21 0.92 -4.43
C LEU A 113 -1.20 0.41 -4.74
N THR A 114 -1.37 -0.08 -5.95
CA THR A 114 -2.53 -0.88 -6.36
C THR A 114 -2.12 -2.35 -6.36
N VAL A 115 -2.79 -3.16 -5.54
CA VAL A 115 -2.61 -4.61 -5.56
C VAL A 115 -3.72 -5.22 -6.39
N LYS A 116 -3.36 -5.80 -7.53
CA LYS A 116 -4.31 -6.52 -8.39
C LYS A 116 -4.35 -7.98 -7.99
N VAL A 117 -5.46 -8.40 -7.41
CA VAL A 117 -5.69 -9.80 -7.01
C VAL A 117 -6.59 -10.48 -8.03
N MET A 118 -6.19 -11.65 -8.53
CA MET A 118 -6.94 -12.34 -9.59
C MET A 118 -7.16 -13.82 -9.28
N SER A 119 -8.36 -14.33 -9.55
CA SER A 119 -8.57 -15.77 -9.68
C SER A 119 -8.62 -16.18 -11.15
N PHE A 120 -8.06 -17.35 -11.47
CA PHE A 120 -8.01 -17.84 -12.86
C PHE A 120 -8.05 -19.37 -12.97
N ALA A 121 -8.39 -19.83 -14.19
CA ALA A 121 -8.30 -21.24 -14.58
C ALA A 121 -6.98 -21.53 -15.28
N TYR A 122 -6.19 -22.49 -14.80
CA TYR A 122 -4.98 -22.94 -15.51
C TYR A 122 -5.27 -23.40 -16.96
N LYS A 123 -6.45 -23.98 -17.21
CA LYS A 123 -6.89 -24.39 -18.56
C LYS A 123 -6.96 -23.21 -19.55
N LYS A 124 -7.12 -21.97 -19.05
CA LYS A 124 -7.18 -20.76 -19.88
C LYS A 124 -5.90 -19.91 -19.81
N GLY A 125 -4.85 -20.43 -19.20
CA GLY A 125 -3.57 -19.76 -19.07
C GLY A 125 -3.48 -18.80 -17.88
N ILE A 126 -2.25 -18.49 -17.50
CA ILE A 126 -1.93 -17.54 -16.43
C ILE A 126 -2.23 -16.12 -16.92
N PRO A 127 -2.85 -15.26 -16.10
CA PRO A 127 -3.07 -13.86 -16.44
C PRO A 127 -1.76 -13.10 -16.70
N ASN A 128 -1.76 -12.21 -17.69
CA ASN A 128 -0.64 -11.33 -17.96
C ASN A 128 -0.70 -10.09 -17.07
N ASP A 129 0.47 -9.61 -16.65
CA ASP A 129 0.60 -8.32 -16.02
C ASP A 129 0.70 -7.20 -17.07
N ASN A 130 -0.32 -6.35 -17.13
CA ASN A 130 -0.39 -5.22 -18.05
C ASN A 130 0.16 -3.91 -17.44
N SER A 131 0.71 -3.96 -16.22
CA SER A 131 1.27 -2.77 -15.54
C SER A 131 2.62 -2.35 -16.10
N GLY A 132 3.27 -3.20 -16.90
CA GLY A 132 4.63 -2.99 -17.37
C GLY A 132 5.73 -3.37 -16.37
N ASN A 133 5.36 -3.86 -15.16
CA ASN A 133 6.32 -4.23 -14.12
C ASN A 133 6.76 -5.72 -14.19
N GLY A 134 6.16 -6.49 -15.06
CA GLY A 134 6.64 -7.84 -15.39
C GLY A 134 6.24 -8.93 -14.40
N GLY A 135 5.14 -8.81 -13.66
CA GLY A 135 4.61 -9.93 -12.89
C GLY A 135 4.28 -9.68 -11.44
N GLY A 136 4.35 -10.75 -10.65
CA GLY A 136 3.95 -10.81 -9.26
C GLY A 136 3.84 -12.26 -8.80
N TYR A 137 2.94 -12.54 -7.88
CA TYR A 137 2.70 -13.88 -7.36
C TYR A 137 1.72 -14.65 -8.22
N VAL A 138 2.01 -15.92 -8.45
CA VAL A 138 1.09 -16.89 -9.03
C VAL A 138 1.03 -18.11 -8.12
N PHE A 139 -0.02 -18.21 -7.33
CA PHE A 139 -0.25 -19.30 -6.40
C PHE A 139 -1.10 -20.42 -7.02
N ASP A 140 -0.66 -21.64 -6.86
CA ASP A 140 -1.37 -22.82 -7.34
C ASP A 140 -2.21 -23.45 -6.22
N CYS A 141 -3.53 -23.29 -6.30
CA CYS A 141 -4.47 -23.83 -5.32
C CYS A 141 -4.84 -25.31 -5.59
N ARG A 142 -4.22 -25.99 -6.58
CA ARG A 142 -4.64 -27.35 -6.96
C ARG A 142 -4.24 -28.42 -5.95
N ALA A 143 -3.29 -28.13 -5.07
CA ALA A 143 -2.87 -29.07 -4.03
C ALA A 143 -3.96 -29.32 -2.99
N SER A 144 -4.81 -28.30 -2.67
CA SER A 144 -5.91 -28.46 -1.72
C SER A 144 -7.11 -29.22 -2.31
N ASN A 145 -7.95 -29.77 -1.44
CA ASN A 145 -9.11 -30.57 -1.81
C ASN A 145 -10.07 -29.83 -2.74
N ASN A 146 -10.61 -30.54 -3.74
CA ASN A 146 -11.37 -29.94 -4.83
C ASN A 146 -12.89 -30.16 -4.65
N PRO A 147 -13.67 -29.12 -4.32
CA PRO A 147 -15.14 -29.23 -4.25
C PRO A 147 -15.77 -29.73 -5.57
N GLY A 148 -15.19 -29.32 -6.70
CA GLY A 148 -15.69 -29.67 -8.03
C GLY A 148 -15.69 -31.17 -8.37
N LYS A 149 -15.14 -32.04 -7.52
CA LYS A 149 -15.28 -33.50 -7.61
C LYS A 149 -16.71 -33.97 -7.28
N TYR A 150 -17.46 -33.18 -6.54
CA TYR A 150 -18.80 -33.52 -6.04
C TYR A 150 -19.87 -32.73 -6.77
N ASP A 151 -20.86 -33.43 -7.34
CA ASP A 151 -21.92 -32.81 -8.15
C ASP A 151 -22.67 -31.70 -7.41
N ARG A 152 -22.87 -31.87 -6.10
CA ARG A 152 -23.55 -30.89 -5.23
C ARG A 152 -22.87 -29.51 -5.18
N TYR A 153 -21.56 -29.41 -5.50
CA TYR A 153 -20.83 -28.13 -5.49
C TYR A 153 -20.57 -27.56 -6.89
N LYS A 154 -20.82 -28.31 -7.96
CA LYS A 154 -20.60 -27.85 -9.34
C LYS A 154 -21.36 -26.56 -9.71
N PRO A 155 -22.62 -26.33 -9.23
CA PRO A 155 -23.36 -25.12 -9.53
C PRO A 155 -22.83 -23.86 -8.82
N TYR A 156 -22.00 -24.03 -7.79
CA TYR A 156 -21.54 -22.97 -6.90
C TYR A 156 -20.11 -22.53 -7.24
N THR A 157 -19.73 -21.37 -6.70
CA THR A 157 -18.37 -20.81 -6.82
C THR A 157 -17.69 -20.77 -5.44
N GLY A 158 -16.46 -20.31 -5.38
CA GLY A 158 -15.74 -20.06 -4.13
C GLY A 158 -16.31 -18.90 -3.30
N LEU A 159 -17.32 -18.18 -3.77
CA LEU A 159 -18.04 -17.13 -3.03
C LEU A 159 -19.30 -17.64 -2.36
N ASP A 160 -19.73 -18.85 -2.66
CA ASP A 160 -20.99 -19.40 -2.18
C ASP A 160 -20.80 -20.18 -0.88
N ALA A 161 -21.69 -19.97 0.10
CA ALA A 161 -21.59 -20.54 1.43
C ALA A 161 -21.37 -22.06 1.48
N PRO A 162 -21.99 -22.91 0.64
CA PRO A 162 -21.72 -24.35 0.65
C PRO A 162 -20.29 -24.73 0.30
N VAL A 163 -19.67 -23.98 -0.64
CA VAL A 163 -18.27 -24.21 -1.06
C VAL A 163 -17.30 -23.64 -0.02
N ILE A 164 -17.58 -22.46 0.50
CA ILE A 164 -16.80 -21.82 1.57
C ILE A 164 -16.72 -22.81 2.75
N LYS A 165 -17.88 -23.27 3.24
CA LYS A 165 -17.95 -24.20 4.35
C LYS A 165 -17.15 -25.49 4.08
N TYR A 166 -17.26 -26.07 2.89
CA TYR A 166 -16.51 -27.29 2.53
C TYR A 166 -14.99 -27.06 2.59
N LEU A 167 -14.50 -25.92 2.07
CA LEU A 167 -13.08 -25.60 2.04
C LEU A 167 -12.52 -25.28 3.44
N GLU A 168 -13.32 -24.64 4.29
CA GLU A 168 -12.94 -24.29 5.67
C GLU A 168 -12.99 -25.49 6.61
N ASP A 169 -14.00 -26.36 6.50
CA ASP A 169 -14.13 -27.59 7.29
C ASP A 169 -12.95 -28.55 7.00
N ASP A 170 -12.44 -28.57 5.77
CA ASP A 170 -11.28 -29.37 5.37
C ASP A 170 -9.95 -28.80 5.93
N GLY A 171 -9.82 -27.48 6.03
CA GLY A 171 -8.69 -26.77 6.63
C GLY A 171 -7.44 -26.61 5.76
N GLU A 172 -7.24 -27.41 4.72
CA GLU A 172 -6.06 -27.35 3.84
C GLU A 172 -5.92 -25.97 3.17
N ILE A 173 -7.06 -25.41 2.71
CA ILE A 173 -7.08 -24.09 2.05
C ILE A 173 -6.72 -22.96 3.01
N LEU A 174 -7.07 -23.08 4.28
CA LEU A 174 -6.75 -22.10 5.32
C LEU A 174 -5.24 -22.08 5.60
N THR A 175 -4.62 -23.26 5.72
CA THR A 175 -3.18 -23.39 5.86
C THR A 175 -2.44 -22.80 4.65
N PHE A 176 -2.89 -23.12 3.44
CA PHE A 176 -2.34 -22.55 2.22
C PHE A 176 -2.42 -21.01 2.19
N LEU A 177 -3.58 -20.44 2.55
CA LEU A 177 -3.77 -18.99 2.62
C LEU A 177 -2.90 -18.33 3.67
N SER A 178 -2.70 -18.95 4.84
CA SER A 178 -1.85 -18.36 5.88
C SER A 178 -0.42 -18.14 5.38
N HIS A 179 0.16 -19.10 4.67
CA HIS A 179 1.49 -18.97 4.08
C HIS A 179 1.50 -17.91 2.95
N ALA A 180 0.45 -17.89 2.12
CA ALA A 180 0.33 -16.88 1.06
C ALA A 180 0.24 -15.46 1.64
N TYR A 181 -0.49 -15.27 2.75
CA TYR A 181 -0.57 -14.00 3.45
C TYR A 181 0.81 -13.51 3.92
N GLU A 182 1.59 -14.36 4.57
CA GLU A 182 2.93 -13.99 5.05
C GLU A 182 3.83 -13.49 3.92
N MET A 183 3.85 -14.19 2.79
CA MET A 183 4.65 -13.84 1.62
C MET A 183 4.20 -12.52 0.99
N VAL A 184 2.89 -12.36 0.78
CA VAL A 184 2.32 -11.16 0.15
C VAL A 184 2.42 -9.96 1.05
N ASP A 185 2.16 -10.11 2.35
CA ASP A 185 2.27 -9.04 3.36
C ASP A 185 3.66 -8.43 3.39
N ALA A 186 4.70 -9.27 3.38
CA ALA A 186 6.09 -8.80 3.33
C ALA A 186 6.36 -7.95 2.09
N SER A 187 5.81 -8.36 0.94
CA SER A 187 5.95 -7.60 -0.31
C SER A 187 5.13 -6.32 -0.32
N VAL A 188 3.86 -6.36 0.10
CA VAL A 188 2.99 -5.16 0.17
C VAL A 188 3.63 -4.12 1.08
N LYS A 189 4.07 -4.51 2.28
CA LYS A 189 4.77 -3.62 3.20
C LYS A 189 5.97 -2.96 2.53
N ARG A 190 6.81 -3.76 1.89
CA ARG A 190 8.05 -3.27 1.25
C ARG A 190 7.76 -2.40 0.03
N TYR A 191 6.71 -2.70 -0.74
CA TYR A 191 6.29 -1.92 -1.90
C TYR A 191 5.75 -0.54 -1.48
N VAL A 192 4.94 -0.49 -0.41
CA VAL A 192 4.49 0.78 0.18
C VAL A 192 5.68 1.62 0.65
N GLU A 193 6.62 1.02 1.38
CA GLU A 193 7.83 1.71 1.87
C GLU A 193 8.69 2.28 0.73
N ARG A 194 8.76 1.57 -0.41
CA ARG A 194 9.56 1.99 -1.58
C ARG A 194 8.81 2.86 -2.58
N GLY A 195 7.51 3.09 -2.38
CA GLY A 195 6.67 3.86 -3.29
C GLY A 195 6.44 3.16 -4.63
N PHE A 196 6.39 1.82 -4.64
CA PHE A 196 5.98 1.06 -5.82
C PHE A 196 4.47 1.18 -6.02
N THR A 197 4.04 1.17 -7.27
CA THR A 197 2.66 1.49 -7.62
C THR A 197 1.82 0.28 -7.99
N ASN A 198 2.44 -0.87 -8.29
CA ASN A 198 1.71 -2.06 -8.74
C ASN A 198 2.29 -3.34 -8.14
N LEU A 199 1.40 -4.25 -7.74
CA LEU A 199 1.71 -5.63 -7.38
C LEU A 199 0.57 -6.52 -7.88
N MET A 200 0.89 -7.60 -8.59
CA MET A 200 -0.08 -8.59 -9.03
C MET A 200 -0.01 -9.84 -8.16
N VAL A 201 -1.17 -10.37 -7.76
CA VAL A 201 -1.29 -11.60 -6.96
C VAL A 201 -2.37 -12.49 -7.57
N CYS A 202 -1.98 -13.59 -8.16
CA CYS A 202 -2.89 -14.49 -8.87
C CYS A 202 -3.05 -15.82 -8.14
N PHE A 203 -4.29 -16.32 -8.08
CA PHE A 203 -4.63 -17.65 -7.57
C PHE A 203 -5.22 -18.49 -8.68
N GLY A 204 -4.59 -19.64 -8.96
CA GLY A 204 -5.00 -20.56 -10.03
C GLY A 204 -5.55 -21.87 -9.48
N CYS A 205 -6.64 -22.37 -10.08
CA CYS A 205 -7.05 -23.75 -9.93
C CYS A 205 -7.43 -24.34 -11.31
N THR A 206 -7.83 -25.59 -11.40
CA THR A 206 -8.09 -26.25 -12.69
C THR A 206 -9.13 -25.50 -13.53
N GLY A 207 -10.29 -25.20 -12.92
CA GLY A 207 -11.43 -24.56 -13.60
C GLY A 207 -11.67 -23.08 -13.24
N GLY A 208 -10.89 -22.51 -12.34
CA GLY A 208 -11.06 -21.10 -11.93
C GLY A 208 -12.36 -20.78 -11.18
N GLN A 209 -13.05 -21.81 -10.60
CA GLN A 209 -14.41 -21.65 -10.07
C GLN A 209 -14.51 -21.67 -8.54
N HIS A 210 -13.75 -22.52 -7.85
CA HIS A 210 -13.90 -22.74 -6.41
C HIS A 210 -12.70 -22.22 -5.62
N ARG A 211 -11.63 -23.01 -5.51
CA ARG A 211 -10.45 -22.75 -4.67
C ARG A 211 -9.75 -21.43 -4.99
N SER A 212 -9.51 -21.15 -6.28
CA SER A 212 -8.88 -19.90 -6.71
C SER A 212 -9.74 -18.68 -6.42
N VAL A 213 -11.06 -18.79 -6.56
CA VAL A 213 -12.02 -17.71 -6.26
C VAL A 213 -12.02 -17.42 -4.76
N TYR A 214 -12.14 -18.47 -3.93
CA TYR A 214 -12.06 -18.35 -2.49
C TYR A 214 -10.74 -17.66 -2.04
N CYS A 215 -9.60 -18.17 -2.51
CA CYS A 215 -8.30 -17.61 -2.13
C CYS A 215 -8.12 -16.14 -2.57
N ALA A 216 -8.54 -15.80 -3.80
CA ALA A 216 -8.41 -14.45 -4.30
C ALA A 216 -9.29 -13.46 -3.53
N GLN A 217 -10.54 -13.84 -3.20
CA GLN A 217 -11.45 -13.02 -2.39
C GLN A 217 -10.83 -12.71 -1.03
N HIS A 218 -10.43 -13.74 -0.29
CA HIS A 218 -9.86 -13.60 1.04
C HIS A 218 -8.53 -12.84 1.05
N MET A 219 -7.68 -13.02 0.03
CA MET A 219 -6.45 -12.24 -0.12
C MET A 219 -6.73 -10.76 -0.34
N ALA A 220 -7.69 -10.42 -1.20
CA ALA A 220 -8.06 -9.04 -1.48
C ALA A 220 -8.58 -8.31 -0.23
N GLU A 221 -9.48 -8.95 0.50
CA GLU A 221 -10.03 -8.44 1.76
C GLU A 221 -8.94 -8.29 2.84
N HIS A 222 -8.05 -9.28 2.97
CA HIS A 222 -6.93 -9.26 3.90
C HIS A 222 -5.99 -8.07 3.63
N ILE A 223 -5.55 -7.89 2.39
CA ILE A 223 -4.65 -6.80 2.00
C ILE A 223 -5.32 -5.44 2.26
N PHE A 224 -6.57 -5.29 1.84
CA PHE A 224 -7.31 -4.04 2.06
C PHE A 224 -7.45 -3.70 3.53
N LYS A 225 -7.88 -4.66 4.35
CA LYS A 225 -8.07 -4.49 5.80
C LYS A 225 -6.77 -4.16 6.53
N LYS A 226 -5.67 -4.82 6.14
CA LYS A 226 -4.39 -4.72 6.85
C LYS A 226 -3.57 -3.50 6.45
N PHE A 227 -3.54 -3.15 5.17
CA PHE A 227 -2.64 -2.13 4.63
C PHE A 227 -3.34 -0.85 4.15
N ASN A 228 -4.67 -0.87 4.03
CA ASN A 228 -5.45 0.25 3.50
C ASN A 228 -4.88 0.80 2.18
N VAL A 229 -4.46 -0.11 1.28
CA VAL A 229 -4.03 0.20 -0.09
C VAL A 229 -5.17 -0.07 -1.07
N LYS A 230 -5.07 0.50 -2.29
CA LYS A 230 -6.05 0.16 -3.34
C LYS A 230 -5.91 -1.31 -3.74
N VAL A 231 -7.02 -2.05 -3.76
CA VAL A 231 -7.05 -3.44 -4.23
C VAL A 231 -8.06 -3.57 -5.36
N GLU A 232 -7.60 -4.12 -6.49
CA GLU A 232 -8.45 -4.48 -7.63
C GLU A 232 -8.58 -6.00 -7.66
N LEU A 233 -9.77 -6.52 -7.34
CA LEU A 233 -10.06 -7.95 -7.35
C LEU A 233 -10.78 -8.32 -8.66
N VAL A 234 -10.27 -9.35 -9.34
CA VAL A 234 -10.85 -9.86 -10.57
C VAL A 234 -11.03 -11.38 -10.49
N HIS A 235 -12.27 -11.84 -10.52
CA HIS A 235 -12.58 -13.27 -10.75
C HIS A 235 -12.82 -13.50 -12.24
N ARG A 236 -11.74 -13.84 -12.95
CA ARG A 236 -11.73 -13.87 -14.42
C ARG A 236 -12.80 -14.76 -15.01
N GLU A 237 -13.03 -15.94 -14.44
CA GLU A 237 -13.96 -16.93 -15.00
C GLU A 237 -15.42 -16.67 -14.61
N GLN A 238 -15.68 -15.81 -13.64
CA GLN A 238 -16.99 -15.35 -13.19
C GLN A 238 -17.38 -14.00 -13.78
N ASN A 239 -16.46 -13.30 -14.45
CA ASN A 239 -16.63 -11.90 -14.90
C ASN A 239 -17.01 -10.95 -13.75
N ILE A 240 -16.41 -11.15 -12.59
CA ILE A 240 -16.63 -10.30 -11.41
C ILE A 240 -15.39 -9.43 -11.22
N GLU A 241 -15.61 -8.12 -11.11
CA GLU A 241 -14.58 -7.14 -10.76
C GLU A 241 -15.03 -6.31 -9.57
N GLN A 242 -14.15 -6.12 -8.60
CA GLN A 242 -14.38 -5.32 -7.41
C GLN A 242 -13.17 -4.41 -7.16
N VAL A 243 -13.42 -3.19 -6.68
CA VAL A 243 -12.36 -2.25 -6.30
C VAL A 243 -12.56 -1.82 -4.86
N PHE A 244 -11.55 -2.07 -4.05
CA PHE A 244 -11.47 -1.61 -2.68
C PHE A 244 -10.64 -0.32 -2.67
N THR A 245 -11.26 0.80 -2.34
CA THR A 245 -10.61 2.11 -2.31
C THR A 245 -10.26 2.48 -0.88
N PRO A 246 -9.02 2.90 -0.60
CA PRO A 246 -8.59 3.31 0.73
C PRO A 246 -9.48 4.41 1.30
N VAL A 247 -9.86 4.25 2.57
CA VAL A 247 -10.56 5.31 3.31
C VAL A 247 -9.51 6.28 3.85
N GLN A 248 -9.62 7.54 3.48
CA GLN A 248 -8.82 8.62 4.07
C GLN A 248 -9.29 8.80 5.52
N LYS A 249 -8.41 8.51 6.48
CA LYS A 249 -8.61 8.82 7.89
C LYS A 249 -8.14 10.22 8.21
#